data_9567cf4216422638687fc564596612d7
#
_entry.id   9567cf4216422638687fc564596612d7
#
_cell.length_a   1.000
_cell.length_b   1.000
_cell.length_c   1.000
_cell.angle_alpha   90.00
_cell.angle_beta   90.00
_cell.angle_gamma   90.00
#
_symmetry.space_group_name_H-M   'P 1'
#
loop_
_entity.id
_entity.type
_entity.pdbx_description
1 polymer ?
#
loop_
_entity_poly.entity_id
_entity_poly.type
_entity_poly.pdbx_seq_one_letter_code
_entity_poly.pdbx_strand_id
1 'polypeptide(L)'
;MFGEKSEEYSTKQGKKIPVWISPKYEQSKEKALEIITKYDAIHEGDFWILMNETKSGKMAYTGLIISHNACLKINDALPEKDKFDPDCVSVDKEGFNDSLIYTYQNKKQGIYEVGEVSKSNCKNAYPYAMAFKRCFDRVVLKISKIAFDGIYSDSEADEFKAPDDDSRKDEGLTQEEAKKRILEREKWKKKVLELAHEKGIGAKELAKDYHLNEKTTADDFKKVYEDLKGE
;
A
#
# COMPACT_ATOMS: atom_id res chain seq x y z
N MET A 1 24.33 6.04 8.99
CA MET A 1 23.45 6.87 8.17
C MET A 1 22.57 6.01 7.30
N PHE A 2 21.27 6.23 7.27
CA PHE A 2 20.26 5.43 6.56
C PHE A 2 20.41 3.91 6.77
N GLY A 3 20.57 3.52 8.02
CA GLY A 3 20.87 2.14 8.39
C GLY A 3 22.22 1.67 7.81
N GLU A 4 23.16 1.38 8.66
CA GLU A 4 24.27 0.54 8.25
C GLU A 4 23.70 -0.71 7.59
N LYS A 5 24.37 -1.24 6.56
CA LYS A 5 23.96 -2.45 5.86
C LYS A 5 23.68 -3.54 6.89
N SER A 6 22.45 -3.63 7.37
CA SER A 6 22.04 -4.71 8.26
C SER A 6 21.82 -5.93 7.37
N GLU A 7 22.64 -6.94 7.53
CA GLU A 7 22.46 -8.22 6.84
C GLU A 7 21.20 -8.95 7.34
N GLU A 8 20.65 -8.50 8.48
CA GLU A 8 19.51 -9.14 9.14
C GLU A 8 18.51 -8.11 9.66
N TYR A 9 17.23 -8.37 9.41
CA TYR A 9 16.11 -7.64 9.97
C TYR A 9 15.43 -8.46 11.06
N SER A 10 15.18 -7.86 12.22
CA SER A 10 14.41 -8.49 13.29
C SER A 10 12.93 -8.15 13.14
N THR A 11 12.10 -9.15 12.92
CA THR A 11 10.64 -8.98 12.91
C THR A 11 10.13 -8.62 14.31
N LYS A 12 8.88 -8.14 14.43
CA LYS A 12 8.21 -7.90 15.73
C LYS A 12 8.17 -9.14 16.64
N GLN A 13 8.30 -10.34 16.07
CA GLN A 13 8.33 -11.63 16.78
C GLN A 13 9.77 -12.08 17.10
N GLY A 14 10.77 -11.24 16.88
CA GLY A 14 12.17 -11.54 17.16
C GLY A 14 12.85 -12.46 16.15
N LYS A 15 12.18 -12.80 15.03
CA LYS A 15 12.77 -13.62 13.98
C LYS A 15 13.70 -12.77 13.12
N LYS A 16 14.94 -13.22 12.94
CA LYS A 16 15.89 -12.61 12.01
C LYS A 16 15.64 -13.07 10.59
N ILE A 17 15.51 -12.12 9.68
CA ILE A 17 15.29 -12.35 8.25
C ILE A 17 16.43 -11.70 7.47
N PRO A 18 17.01 -12.36 6.45
CA PRO A 18 18.04 -11.75 5.62
C PRO A 18 17.49 -10.53 4.87
N VAL A 19 18.30 -9.49 4.78
CA VAL A 19 17.95 -8.23 4.10
C VAL A 19 18.66 -8.16 2.75
N TRP A 20 17.92 -7.78 1.72
CA TRP A 20 18.47 -7.46 0.42
C TRP A 20 18.40 -5.96 0.17
N ILE A 21 19.51 -5.37 -0.22
CA ILE A 21 19.61 -3.95 -0.58
C ILE A 21 19.44 -3.84 -2.08
N SER A 22 18.37 -3.20 -2.53
CA SER A 22 18.12 -3.01 -3.96
C SER A 22 18.95 -1.86 -4.53
N PRO A 23 19.30 -1.90 -5.83
CA PRO A 23 19.94 -0.77 -6.49
C PRO A 23 19.09 0.53 -6.39
N LYS A 24 17.78 0.39 -6.39
CA LYS A 24 16.85 1.51 -6.22
C LYS A 24 16.99 2.17 -4.84
N TYR A 25 17.25 1.41 -3.80
CA TYR A 25 17.51 1.95 -2.47
C TYR A 25 18.81 2.77 -2.44
N GLU A 26 19.89 2.27 -3.04
CA GLU A 26 21.15 3.01 -3.11
C GLU A 26 20.99 4.35 -3.86
N GLN A 27 20.25 4.35 -4.96
CA GLN A 27 19.91 5.59 -5.68
C GLN A 27 19.11 6.56 -4.80
N SER A 28 18.08 6.07 -4.09
CA SER A 28 17.29 6.89 -3.17
C SER A 28 18.15 7.48 -2.06
N LYS A 29 19.13 6.74 -1.55
CA LYS A 29 20.07 7.18 -0.53
C LYS A 29 20.96 8.33 -1.02
N GLU A 30 21.51 8.23 -2.23
CA GLU A 30 22.28 9.31 -2.85
C GLU A 30 21.45 10.58 -2.97
N LYS A 31 20.20 10.45 -3.43
CA LYS A 31 19.26 11.58 -3.52
C LYS A 31 18.88 12.18 -2.16
N ALA A 32 18.68 11.36 -1.15
CA ALA A 32 18.44 11.86 0.21
C ALA A 32 19.63 12.67 0.75
N LEU A 33 20.86 12.25 0.47
CA LEU A 33 22.07 13.01 0.83
C LEU A 33 22.14 14.35 0.08
N GLU A 34 21.77 14.42 -1.20
CA GLU A 34 21.66 15.67 -1.95
C GLU A 34 20.64 16.62 -1.31
N ILE A 35 19.47 16.10 -0.88
CA ILE A 35 18.43 16.89 -0.22
C ILE A 35 18.92 17.44 1.11
N ILE A 36 19.58 16.62 1.94
CA ILE A 36 20.16 17.03 3.22
C ILE A 36 21.20 18.13 2.99
N THR A 37 22.02 18.01 1.96
CA THR A 37 23.04 19.02 1.62
C THR A 37 22.39 20.32 1.14
N LYS A 38 21.26 20.24 0.43
CA LYS A 38 20.57 21.39 -0.15
C LYS A 38 19.76 22.18 0.87
N TYR A 39 19.19 21.51 1.88
CA TYR A 39 18.29 22.09 2.86
C TYR A 39 18.82 21.87 4.28
N ASP A 40 19.40 22.89 4.89
CA ASP A 40 20.03 22.83 6.22
C ASP A 40 19.10 22.32 7.33
N ALA A 41 17.80 22.53 7.19
CA ALA A 41 16.80 22.06 8.16
C ALA A 41 16.47 20.56 8.04
N ILE A 42 16.93 19.90 6.98
CA ILE A 42 16.65 18.48 6.72
C ILE A 42 17.78 17.62 7.26
N HIS A 43 17.42 16.56 7.96
CA HIS A 43 18.34 15.63 8.59
C HIS A 43 18.01 14.20 8.19
N GLU A 44 18.90 13.30 8.51
CA GLU A 44 18.75 11.87 8.29
C GLU A 44 17.48 11.28 8.92
N GLY A 45 17.12 11.75 10.09
CA GLY A 45 15.88 11.35 10.78
C GLY A 45 14.59 11.80 10.11
N ASP A 46 14.67 12.64 9.07
CA ASP A 46 13.52 13.02 8.25
C ASP A 46 13.22 11.99 7.13
N PHE A 47 14.01 10.91 7.04
CA PHE A 47 13.83 9.85 6.06
C PHE A 47 13.62 8.50 6.74
N TRP A 48 12.83 7.65 6.11
CA TRP A 48 12.55 6.28 6.55
C TRP A 48 12.87 5.31 5.43
N ILE A 49 13.37 4.13 5.81
CA ILE A 49 13.65 3.08 4.85
C ILE A 49 12.35 2.37 4.50
N LEU A 50 12.01 2.36 3.21
CA LEU A 50 10.91 1.55 2.70
C LEU A 50 11.37 0.11 2.56
N MET A 51 10.72 -0.79 3.31
CA MET A 51 11.01 -2.22 3.31
C MET A 51 9.82 -3.00 2.80
N ASN A 52 10.07 -3.93 1.89
CA ASN A 52 9.08 -4.87 1.40
C ASN A 52 9.60 -6.30 1.51
N GLU A 53 8.71 -7.24 1.79
CA GLU A 53 9.04 -8.65 1.74
C GLU A 53 9.06 -9.14 0.30
N THR A 54 10.13 -9.83 -0.08
CA THR A 54 10.26 -10.45 -1.40
C THR A 54 9.50 -11.79 -1.45
N LYS A 55 9.20 -12.26 -2.66
CA LYS A 55 8.58 -13.59 -2.86
C LYS A 55 9.39 -14.75 -2.25
N SER A 56 10.67 -14.54 -2.00
CA SER A 56 11.57 -15.53 -1.37
C SER A 56 11.63 -15.43 0.16
N GLY A 57 10.80 -14.58 0.79
CA GLY A 57 10.76 -14.39 2.23
C GLY A 57 11.92 -13.54 2.79
N LYS A 58 12.63 -12.81 1.92
CA LYS A 58 13.67 -11.86 2.35
C LYS A 58 13.07 -10.47 2.46
N MET A 59 13.51 -9.68 3.44
CA MET A 59 13.22 -8.26 3.48
C MET A 59 14.11 -7.52 2.48
N ALA A 60 13.54 -6.59 1.74
CA ALA A 60 14.26 -5.76 0.77
C ALA A 60 14.14 -4.29 1.15
N TYR A 61 15.25 -3.58 1.16
CA TYR A 61 15.25 -2.12 1.17
C TYR A 61 14.98 -1.66 -0.26
N THR A 62 13.80 -1.07 -0.48
CA THR A 62 13.31 -0.74 -1.83
C THR A 62 13.35 0.75 -2.15
N GLY A 63 13.51 1.62 -1.15
CA GLY A 63 13.62 3.05 -1.33
C GLY A 63 13.65 3.80 -0.01
N LEU A 64 13.57 5.12 -0.09
CA LEU A 64 13.42 6.01 1.04
C LEU A 64 12.11 6.79 0.93
N ILE A 65 11.55 7.08 2.09
CA ILE A 65 10.35 7.91 2.27
C ILE A 65 10.78 9.13 3.07
N ILE A 66 10.34 10.31 2.63
CA ILE A 66 10.56 11.56 3.36
C ILE A 66 9.36 11.86 4.27
N SER A 67 9.60 12.39 5.46
CA SER A 67 8.53 12.72 6.39
C SER A 67 7.72 13.96 5.96
N HIS A 68 6.45 14.01 6.37
CA HIS A 68 5.64 15.21 6.18
C HIS A 68 6.29 16.46 6.82
N ASN A 69 6.94 16.30 7.99
CA ASN A 69 7.66 17.38 8.63
C ASN A 69 8.82 17.91 7.76
N ALA A 70 9.50 17.02 7.04
CA ALA A 70 10.51 17.44 6.08
C ALA A 70 9.90 18.21 4.91
N CYS A 71 8.74 17.79 4.40
CA CYS A 71 8.02 18.55 3.37
C CYS A 71 7.65 19.97 3.85
N LEU A 72 7.23 20.13 5.11
CA LEU A 72 7.01 21.44 5.71
C LEU A 72 8.30 22.29 5.75
N LYS A 73 9.42 21.71 6.19
CA LYS A 73 10.73 22.39 6.22
C LYS A 73 11.21 22.80 4.82
N ILE A 74 11.03 21.92 3.83
CA ILE A 74 11.37 22.22 2.44
C ILE A 74 10.50 23.37 1.94
N ASN A 75 9.18 23.34 2.17
CA ASN A 75 8.29 24.40 1.75
C ASN A 75 8.67 25.75 2.39
N ASP A 76 9.06 25.75 3.67
CA ASP A 76 9.51 26.96 4.36
C ASP A 76 10.79 27.54 3.76
N ALA A 77 11.71 26.70 3.32
CA ALA A 77 12.97 27.08 2.69
C ALA A 77 12.83 27.53 1.22
N LEU A 78 11.69 27.31 0.58
CA LEU A 78 11.44 27.75 -0.79
C LEU A 78 11.29 29.27 -0.87
N PRO A 79 11.64 29.91 -2.00
CA PRO A 79 11.28 31.29 -2.28
C PRO A 79 9.78 31.50 -2.17
N GLU A 80 9.32 32.64 -1.67
CA GLU A 80 7.89 32.92 -1.40
C GLU A 80 6.97 32.64 -2.59
N LYS A 81 7.42 32.99 -3.80
CA LYS A 81 6.68 32.76 -5.07
C LYS A 81 6.53 31.27 -5.43
N ASP A 82 7.36 30.39 -4.84
CA ASP A 82 7.44 28.97 -5.13
C ASP A 82 6.86 28.13 -3.98
N LYS A 83 6.48 28.74 -2.86
CA LYS A 83 5.83 28.04 -1.75
C LYS A 83 4.46 27.49 -2.16
N PHE A 84 4.01 26.51 -1.40
CA PHE A 84 2.64 26.01 -1.47
C PHE A 84 1.66 27.15 -1.20
N ASP A 85 0.75 27.38 -2.13
CA ASP A 85 -0.25 28.45 -2.07
C ASP A 85 -1.61 27.84 -1.67
N PRO A 86 -2.09 28.08 -0.44
CA PRO A 86 -3.36 27.53 0.04
C PRO A 86 -4.57 28.00 -0.78
N ASP A 87 -4.51 29.16 -1.45
CA ASP A 87 -5.60 29.65 -2.29
C ASP A 87 -5.77 28.84 -3.58
N CYS A 88 -4.79 28.03 -3.93
CA CYS A 88 -4.83 27.10 -5.06
C CYS A 88 -5.44 25.73 -4.73
N VAL A 89 -5.92 25.53 -3.48
CA VAL A 89 -6.50 24.25 -3.02
C VAL A 89 -8.02 24.27 -3.14
N SER A 90 -8.57 23.20 -3.68
CA SER A 90 -10.00 22.89 -3.63
C SER A 90 -10.22 21.51 -2.99
N VAL A 91 -11.40 21.31 -2.40
CA VAL A 91 -11.77 20.03 -1.80
C VAL A 91 -13.06 19.53 -2.41
N ASP A 92 -13.04 18.27 -2.87
CA ASP A 92 -14.21 17.54 -3.33
C ASP A 92 -14.59 16.49 -2.26
N LYS A 93 -15.82 16.61 -1.75
CA LYS A 93 -16.40 15.72 -0.75
C LYS A 93 -17.38 14.72 -1.33
N GLU A 94 -17.76 14.91 -2.59
CA GLU A 94 -18.71 14.04 -3.29
C GLU A 94 -18.00 13.03 -4.19
N GLY A 95 -16.70 12.81 -3.92
CA GLY A 95 -15.85 11.95 -4.71
C GLY A 95 -16.38 10.52 -4.83
N PHE A 96 -15.98 9.88 -5.90
CA PHE A 96 -16.30 8.50 -6.25
C PHE A 96 -15.89 7.54 -5.11
N ASN A 97 -16.80 6.66 -4.65
CA ASN A 97 -16.57 5.65 -3.61
C ASN A 97 -16.22 6.17 -2.21
N ASP A 98 -16.90 7.18 -1.70
CA ASP A 98 -16.60 7.77 -0.39
C ASP A 98 -15.14 8.30 -0.26
N SER A 99 -14.55 8.73 -1.35
CA SER A 99 -13.22 9.32 -1.36
C SER A 99 -13.29 10.81 -1.02
N LEU A 100 -12.31 11.27 -0.26
CA LEU A 100 -12.06 12.67 -0.03
C LEU A 100 -10.88 13.10 -0.88
N ILE A 101 -11.08 14.12 -1.69
CA ILE A 101 -10.08 14.57 -2.67
C ILE A 101 -9.76 16.04 -2.42
N TYR A 102 -8.47 16.33 -2.16
CA TYR A 102 -7.92 17.68 -2.26
C TYR A 102 -7.21 17.83 -3.60
N THR A 103 -7.54 18.88 -4.31
CA THR A 103 -6.91 19.22 -5.59
C THR A 103 -6.15 20.54 -5.45
N TYR A 104 -4.88 20.53 -5.82
CA TYR A 104 -4.06 21.72 -5.94
C TYR A 104 -3.90 22.08 -7.42
N GLN A 105 -4.25 23.32 -7.79
CA GLN A 105 -4.07 23.81 -9.14
C GLN A 105 -3.45 25.19 -9.14
N ASN A 106 -2.16 25.28 -9.42
CA ASN A 106 -1.45 26.55 -9.59
C ASN A 106 -1.00 26.71 -11.04
N LYS A 107 -1.76 27.49 -11.80
CA LYS A 107 -1.48 27.74 -13.23
C LYS A 107 -0.19 28.52 -13.46
N LYS A 108 0.21 29.38 -12.49
CA LYS A 108 1.43 30.20 -12.60
C LYS A 108 2.68 29.33 -12.49
N GLN A 109 2.64 28.32 -11.60
CA GLN A 109 3.72 27.36 -11.41
C GLN A 109 3.62 26.16 -12.38
N GLY A 110 2.50 26.04 -13.11
CA GLY A 110 2.25 24.88 -13.97
C GLY A 110 2.01 23.59 -13.20
N ILE A 111 1.54 23.67 -11.95
CA ILE A 111 1.37 22.52 -11.07
C ILE A 111 -0.09 22.17 -10.92
N TYR A 112 -0.40 20.91 -11.16
CA TYR A 112 -1.64 20.25 -10.81
C TYR A 112 -1.29 18.99 -10.01
N GLU A 113 -1.92 18.83 -8.84
CA GLU A 113 -1.70 17.68 -7.98
C GLU A 113 -2.96 17.35 -7.19
N VAL A 114 -3.07 16.07 -6.78
CA VAL A 114 -4.22 15.56 -6.05
C VAL A 114 -3.75 14.79 -4.82
N GLY A 115 -4.40 15.04 -3.69
CA GLY A 115 -4.28 14.21 -2.49
C GLY A 115 -5.60 13.55 -2.19
N GLU A 116 -5.64 12.22 -2.20
CA GLU A 116 -6.87 11.47 -2.00
C GLU A 116 -6.77 10.49 -0.84
N VAL A 117 -7.88 10.28 -0.16
CA VAL A 117 -8.06 9.19 0.80
C VAL A 117 -9.42 8.53 0.61
N SER A 118 -9.43 7.23 0.81
CA SER A 118 -10.62 6.39 0.82
C SER A 118 -10.53 5.39 1.96
N LYS A 119 -11.59 4.65 2.23
CA LYS A 119 -11.57 3.57 3.23
C LYS A 119 -10.53 2.49 2.92
N SER A 120 -10.17 2.31 1.65
CA SER A 120 -9.20 1.31 1.21
C SER A 120 -7.74 1.73 1.43
N ASN A 121 -7.44 3.04 1.37
CA ASN A 121 -6.05 3.54 1.43
C ASN A 121 -5.74 4.40 2.66
N CYS A 122 -6.70 4.57 3.58
CA CYS A 122 -6.50 5.32 4.82
C CYS A 122 -7.19 4.63 5.99
N LYS A 123 -6.40 4.06 6.88
CA LYS A 123 -6.85 3.45 8.14
C LYS A 123 -6.85 4.45 9.30
N ASN A 124 -6.48 5.69 9.04
CA ASN A 124 -6.35 6.73 10.05
C ASN A 124 -7.73 7.32 10.39
N ALA A 125 -7.91 7.66 11.68
CA ALA A 125 -9.14 8.33 12.17
C ALA A 125 -9.31 9.77 11.64
N TYR A 126 -8.30 10.31 10.94
CA TYR A 126 -8.25 11.69 10.44
C TYR A 126 -8.14 11.77 8.92
N PRO A 127 -9.13 11.31 8.15
CA PRO A 127 -9.02 11.21 6.69
C PRO A 127 -8.82 12.57 6.01
N TYR A 128 -9.46 13.63 6.52
CA TYR A 128 -9.29 14.98 5.97
C TYR A 128 -7.84 15.47 6.09
N ALA A 129 -7.24 15.30 7.26
CA ALA A 129 -5.85 15.68 7.48
C ALA A 129 -4.89 14.84 6.62
N MET A 130 -5.18 13.56 6.42
CA MET A 130 -4.35 12.68 5.59
C MET A 130 -4.45 13.06 4.11
N ALA A 131 -5.65 13.34 3.58
CA ALA A 131 -5.82 13.77 2.20
C ALA A 131 -5.10 15.10 1.92
N PHE A 132 -5.23 16.06 2.86
CA PHE A 132 -4.51 17.33 2.75
C PHE A 132 -3.00 17.15 2.80
N LYS A 133 -2.47 16.33 3.74
CA LYS A 133 -1.04 16.03 3.83
C LYS A 133 -0.50 15.44 2.53
N ARG A 134 -1.21 14.47 1.95
CA ARG A 134 -0.84 13.87 0.66
C ARG A 134 -0.78 14.92 -0.45
N CYS A 135 -1.80 15.78 -0.54
CA CYS A 135 -1.82 16.86 -1.53
C CYS A 135 -0.63 17.81 -1.33
N PHE A 136 -0.43 18.29 -0.09
CA PHE A 136 0.65 19.20 0.26
C PHE A 136 2.02 18.59 -0.04
N ASP A 137 2.28 17.38 0.43
CA ASP A 137 3.59 16.73 0.27
C ASP A 137 3.90 16.50 -1.21
N ARG A 138 2.94 16.02 -2.00
CA ARG A 138 3.10 15.85 -3.46
C ARG A 138 3.43 17.16 -4.16
N VAL A 139 2.73 18.24 -3.81
CA VAL A 139 2.99 19.57 -4.35
C VAL A 139 4.39 20.04 -4.03
N VAL A 140 4.80 19.97 -2.75
CA VAL A 140 6.12 20.43 -2.29
C VAL A 140 7.24 19.62 -2.93
N LEU A 141 7.10 18.29 -2.99
CA LEU A 141 8.08 17.40 -3.62
C LEU A 141 8.19 17.67 -5.12
N LYS A 142 7.08 18.05 -5.79
CA LYS A 142 7.07 18.41 -7.20
C LYS A 142 7.72 19.76 -7.45
N ILE A 143 7.39 20.79 -6.66
CA ILE A 143 8.01 22.12 -6.74
C ILE A 143 9.51 22.04 -6.52
N SER A 144 9.93 21.29 -5.50
CA SER A 144 11.35 21.11 -5.16
C SER A 144 12.10 20.18 -6.11
N LYS A 145 11.38 19.52 -7.03
CA LYS A 145 11.85 18.49 -7.99
C LYS A 145 12.31 17.17 -7.36
N ILE A 146 12.03 16.97 -6.09
CA ILE A 146 12.39 15.76 -5.34
C ILE A 146 11.53 14.55 -5.79
N ALA A 147 10.26 14.80 -6.16
CA ALA A 147 9.36 13.76 -6.65
C ALA A 147 9.92 12.99 -7.88
N PHE A 148 10.74 13.65 -8.70
CA PHE A 148 11.34 13.03 -9.89
C PHE A 148 12.43 12.02 -9.53
N ASP A 149 12.95 12.05 -8.32
CA ASP A 149 14.00 11.16 -7.83
C ASP A 149 13.44 9.87 -7.20
N GLY A 150 12.11 9.69 -7.25
CA GLY A 150 11.44 8.50 -6.72
C GLY A 150 11.39 8.47 -5.19
N ILE A 151 11.48 9.63 -4.53
CA ILE A 151 11.27 9.79 -3.10
C ILE A 151 9.80 10.18 -2.89
N TYR A 152 9.12 9.45 -2.02
CA TYR A 152 7.72 9.64 -1.67
C TYR A 152 7.58 10.12 -0.24
N SER A 153 6.46 10.74 0.12
CA SER A 153 6.21 11.15 1.50
C SER A 153 5.67 10.02 2.37
N ASP A 154 5.79 10.18 3.69
CA ASP A 154 5.24 9.24 4.67
C ASP A 154 3.71 9.23 4.68
N SER A 155 3.07 10.29 4.22
CA SER A 155 1.61 10.35 4.05
C SER A 155 1.10 9.35 2.99
N GLU A 156 1.98 8.85 2.12
CA GLU A 156 1.72 7.83 1.11
C GLU A 156 2.25 6.44 1.50
N ALA A 157 2.92 6.32 2.66
CA ALA A 157 3.58 5.08 3.06
C ALA A 157 2.64 3.88 3.13
N ASP A 158 1.36 4.10 3.44
CA ASP A 158 0.36 3.04 3.48
C ASP A 158 0.00 2.47 2.10
N GLU A 159 0.21 3.25 1.02
CA GLU A 159 -0.02 2.80 -0.36
C GLU A 159 1.11 1.88 -0.86
N PHE A 160 2.31 2.00 -0.29
CA PHE A 160 3.46 1.17 -0.66
C PHE A 160 3.56 -0.12 0.17
N LYS A 161 2.84 -0.21 1.27
CA LYS A 161 2.63 -1.50 1.94
C LYS A 161 1.84 -2.34 0.95
N ALA A 162 2.34 -3.57 0.69
CA ALA A 162 1.54 -4.56 -0.03
C ALA A 162 0.12 -4.48 0.54
N PRO A 163 -0.93 -4.46 -0.29
CA PRO A 163 -2.28 -4.45 0.23
C PRO A 163 -2.32 -5.53 1.30
N ASP A 164 -2.51 -5.09 2.56
CA ASP A 164 -2.93 -6.04 3.57
C ASP A 164 -4.06 -6.76 2.87
N ASP A 165 -3.89 -8.03 2.66
CA ASP A 165 -4.91 -8.90 2.10
C ASP A 165 -6.09 -8.85 3.09
N ASP A 166 -6.78 -7.71 3.09
CA ASP A 166 -7.90 -7.37 3.97
C ASP A 166 -9.15 -8.21 3.60
N SER A 167 -8.99 -9.04 2.55
CA SER A 167 -9.86 -10.19 2.32
C SER A 167 -9.65 -11.29 3.37
N ARG A 168 -8.61 -11.15 4.22
CA ARG A 168 -8.30 -11.99 5.39
C ARG A 168 -8.53 -11.24 6.70
N LYS A 169 -9.61 -10.47 6.83
CA LYS A 169 -10.23 -10.25 8.12
C LYS A 169 -10.95 -11.52 8.57
N ASP A 170 -10.22 -12.60 8.58
CA ASP A 170 -10.48 -13.71 9.45
C ASP A 170 -9.66 -13.45 10.72
N GLU A 171 -10.33 -12.89 11.68
CA GLU A 171 -10.06 -12.82 13.11
C GLU A 171 -8.84 -13.67 13.52
N GLY A 172 -7.66 -13.07 13.64
CA GLY A 172 -6.58 -13.62 14.45
C GLY A 172 -6.03 -15.01 14.11
N LEU A 173 -6.31 -15.56 12.94
CA LEU A 173 -5.84 -16.90 12.55
C LEU A 173 -4.32 -16.93 12.37
N THR A 174 -3.70 -17.91 12.98
CA THR A 174 -2.28 -18.21 12.77
C THR A 174 -2.04 -18.63 11.31
N GLN A 175 -0.79 -18.47 10.82
CA GLN A 175 -0.43 -18.93 9.46
C GLN A 175 -0.75 -20.42 9.20
N GLU A 176 -0.72 -21.24 10.24
CA GLU A 176 -1.08 -22.65 10.15
C GLU A 176 -2.58 -22.87 9.97
N GLU A 177 -3.41 -22.07 10.65
CA GLU A 177 -4.86 -22.09 10.51
C GLU A 177 -5.30 -21.60 9.12
N ALA A 178 -4.66 -20.55 8.62
CA ALA A 178 -4.90 -20.06 7.25
C ALA A 178 -4.53 -21.12 6.19
N LYS A 179 -3.39 -21.78 6.33
CA LYS A 179 -3.01 -22.91 5.45
C LYS A 179 -4.00 -24.06 5.55
N LYS A 180 -4.45 -24.39 6.75
CA LYS A 180 -5.45 -25.45 6.98
C LYS A 180 -6.78 -25.15 6.30
N ARG A 181 -7.27 -23.91 6.37
CA ARG A 181 -8.48 -23.46 5.67
C ARG A 181 -8.34 -23.52 4.14
N ILE A 182 -7.19 -23.07 3.60
CA ILE A 182 -6.92 -23.18 2.16
C ILE A 182 -6.94 -24.65 1.72
N LEU A 183 -6.28 -25.51 2.48
CA LEU A 183 -6.23 -26.94 2.16
C LEU A 183 -7.63 -27.58 2.23
N GLU A 184 -8.42 -27.20 3.22
CA GLU A 184 -9.79 -27.67 3.39
C GLU A 184 -10.69 -27.18 2.27
N ARG A 185 -10.58 -25.92 1.85
CA ARG A 185 -11.28 -25.35 0.69
C ARG A 185 -10.96 -26.12 -0.60
N GLU A 186 -9.69 -26.33 -0.89
CA GLU A 186 -9.28 -27.08 -2.09
C GLU A 186 -9.74 -28.53 -2.05
N LYS A 187 -9.75 -29.17 -0.88
CA LYS A 187 -10.31 -30.52 -0.69
C LYS A 187 -11.80 -30.56 -1.03
N TRP A 188 -12.61 -29.62 -0.54
CA TRP A 188 -14.03 -29.59 -0.81
C TRP A 188 -14.33 -29.22 -2.26
N LYS A 189 -13.61 -28.24 -2.82
CA LYS A 189 -13.69 -27.87 -4.24
C LYS A 189 -13.47 -29.08 -5.15
N LYS A 190 -12.44 -29.88 -4.86
CA LYS A 190 -12.16 -31.12 -5.64
C LYS A 190 -13.31 -32.11 -5.57
N LYS A 191 -13.85 -32.34 -4.37
CA LYS A 191 -15.01 -33.27 -4.20
C LYS A 191 -16.26 -32.80 -4.95
N VAL A 192 -16.54 -31.49 -4.92
CA VAL A 192 -17.68 -30.91 -5.65
C VAL A 192 -17.50 -31.11 -7.17
N LEU A 193 -16.30 -30.84 -7.69
CA LEU A 193 -16.02 -31.00 -9.11
C LEU A 193 -16.08 -32.47 -9.56
N GLU A 194 -15.61 -33.41 -8.73
CA GLU A 194 -15.70 -34.85 -8.99
C GLU A 194 -17.17 -35.29 -9.05
N LEU A 195 -17.97 -34.92 -8.06
CA LEU A 195 -19.40 -35.27 -8.02
C LEU A 195 -20.22 -34.61 -9.15
N ALA A 196 -19.91 -33.35 -9.49
CA ALA A 196 -20.53 -32.68 -10.63
C ALA A 196 -20.21 -33.40 -11.96
N HIS A 197 -18.96 -33.81 -12.13
CA HIS A 197 -18.54 -34.60 -13.29
C HIS A 197 -19.26 -35.94 -13.39
N GLU A 198 -19.42 -36.68 -12.28
CA GLU A 198 -20.19 -37.92 -12.21
C GLU A 198 -21.66 -37.73 -12.63
N LYS A 199 -22.24 -36.57 -12.30
CA LYS A 199 -23.61 -36.17 -12.68
C LYS A 199 -23.72 -35.56 -14.09
N GLY A 200 -22.60 -35.39 -14.80
CA GLY A 200 -22.56 -34.80 -16.14
C GLY A 200 -22.66 -33.26 -16.16
N ILE A 201 -22.49 -32.61 -15.02
CA ILE A 201 -22.53 -31.15 -14.88
C ILE A 201 -21.16 -30.55 -15.20
N GLY A 202 -21.12 -29.64 -16.18
CA GLY A 202 -19.88 -28.95 -16.54
C GLY A 202 -19.41 -27.98 -15.48
N ALA A 203 -18.08 -27.83 -15.26
CA ALA A 203 -17.53 -26.94 -14.25
C ALA A 203 -17.97 -25.45 -14.41
N LYS A 204 -18.21 -24.98 -15.64
CA LYS A 204 -18.71 -23.63 -15.91
C LYS A 204 -20.19 -23.49 -15.55
N GLU A 205 -20.98 -24.51 -15.79
CA GLU A 205 -22.39 -24.56 -15.44
C GLU A 205 -22.54 -24.60 -13.93
N LEU A 206 -21.82 -25.49 -13.25
CA LEU A 206 -21.75 -25.57 -11.81
C LEU A 206 -21.38 -24.21 -11.16
N ALA A 207 -20.36 -23.54 -11.68
CA ALA A 207 -19.93 -22.25 -11.16
C ALA A 207 -21.01 -21.15 -11.34
N LYS A 208 -21.78 -21.22 -12.41
CA LYS A 208 -22.88 -20.30 -12.69
C LYS A 208 -24.08 -20.57 -11.77
N ASP A 209 -24.49 -21.81 -11.64
CA ASP A 209 -25.69 -22.21 -10.90
C ASP A 209 -25.52 -22.00 -9.39
N TYR A 210 -24.34 -22.26 -8.87
CA TYR A 210 -24.02 -22.08 -7.45
C TYR A 210 -23.23 -20.80 -7.15
N HIS A 211 -23.09 -19.90 -8.12
CA HIS A 211 -22.35 -18.62 -7.98
C HIS A 211 -20.94 -18.77 -7.42
N LEU A 212 -20.26 -19.87 -7.78
CA LEU A 212 -18.92 -20.17 -7.29
C LEU A 212 -17.87 -19.24 -7.91
N ASN A 213 -17.02 -18.69 -7.06
CA ASN A 213 -15.95 -17.77 -7.46
C ASN A 213 -14.71 -17.95 -6.56
N GLU A 214 -13.72 -17.09 -6.73
CA GLU A 214 -12.48 -17.14 -5.95
C GLU A 214 -12.67 -16.92 -4.45
N LYS A 215 -13.79 -16.30 -4.03
CA LYS A 215 -14.14 -16.03 -2.63
C LYS A 215 -14.99 -17.12 -1.99
N THR A 216 -15.42 -18.14 -2.73
CA THR A 216 -16.22 -19.24 -2.22
C THR A 216 -15.47 -20.00 -1.13
N THR A 217 -16.07 -20.17 0.04
CA THR A 217 -15.44 -20.79 1.22
C THR A 217 -15.52 -22.33 1.18
N ALA A 218 -14.82 -22.99 2.10
CA ALA A 218 -14.89 -24.44 2.27
C ALA A 218 -16.32 -24.89 2.66
N ASP A 219 -17.00 -24.13 3.50
CA ASP A 219 -18.34 -24.40 3.94
C ASP A 219 -19.37 -24.24 2.81
N ASP A 220 -19.17 -23.27 1.91
CA ASP A 220 -20.00 -23.11 0.73
C ASP A 220 -19.84 -24.30 -0.21
N PHE A 221 -18.61 -24.75 -0.47
CA PHE A 221 -18.38 -25.96 -1.26
C PHE A 221 -18.97 -27.21 -0.62
N LYS A 222 -18.98 -27.30 0.70
CA LYS A 222 -19.61 -28.40 1.42
C LYS A 222 -21.12 -28.41 1.22
N LYS A 223 -21.79 -27.25 1.29
CA LYS A 223 -23.24 -27.12 1.00
C LYS A 223 -23.55 -27.55 -0.43
N VAL A 224 -22.77 -27.06 -1.41
CA VAL A 224 -22.94 -27.44 -2.81
C VAL A 224 -22.76 -28.97 -3.00
N TYR A 225 -21.81 -29.57 -2.29
CA TYR A 225 -21.61 -31.02 -2.32
C TYR A 225 -22.83 -31.80 -1.77
N GLU A 226 -23.41 -31.30 -0.65
CA GLU A 226 -24.59 -31.90 -0.03
C GLU A 226 -25.83 -31.75 -0.92
N ASP A 227 -26.03 -30.60 -1.54
CA ASP A 227 -27.09 -30.35 -2.51
C ASP A 227 -26.98 -31.28 -3.72
N LEU A 228 -25.79 -31.36 -4.32
CA LEU A 228 -25.53 -32.25 -5.44
C LEU A 228 -25.72 -33.74 -5.09
N LYS A 229 -25.53 -34.10 -3.82
CA LYS A 229 -25.71 -35.51 -3.36
C LYS A 229 -27.16 -35.84 -3.06
N GLY A 230 -27.98 -34.82 -2.71
CA GLY A 230 -29.39 -34.99 -2.38
C GLY A 230 -30.31 -35.11 -3.58
N GLU A 231 -29.83 -34.77 -4.77
CA GLU A 231 -30.51 -35.04 -6.05
C GLU A 231 -30.05 -36.40 -6.65
#